data_ee435651f4e29fc459fdc462e6049769
#
_entry.id   ee435651f4e29fc459fdc462e6049769
#
_cell.length_a   1.000
_cell.length_b   1.000
_cell.length_c   1.000
_cell.angle_alpha   90.00
_cell.angle_beta   90.00
_cell.angle_gamma   90.00
#
_symmetry.space_group_name_H-M   'P 1'
#
loop_
_entity.id
_entity.type
_entity.pdbx_description
1 polymer ?
#
loop_
_entity_poly.entity_id
_entity_poly.type
_entity_poly.pdbx_seq_one_letter_code
_entity_poly.pdbx_strand_id
1 'polypeptide(L)'
;MIIYYITLLYMERNEKINCGCGKEYPEKRWTQFLILRVLYEKPSYGYEIVKSIEDLTEGRHQIKYGTAYILLRRMKENNLLTFKWEKSEKTPDKKIYRVTKKGEKLLKMWLETIIKRKKMMNKLTSIYEKHSEDKIRKI
;
A
#
# COMPACT_ATOMS: atom_id res chain seq x y z
N MET A 1 -13.72 3.91 -5.64
CA MET A 1 -13.15 5.28 -5.64
C MET A 1 -13.34 6.03 -4.32
N ILE A 2 -14.53 6.08 -3.76
CA ILE A 2 -14.80 6.77 -2.47
C ILE A 2 -13.99 6.17 -1.32
N ILE A 3 -13.88 4.84 -1.24
CA ILE A 3 -13.06 4.12 -0.23
C ILE A 3 -11.57 4.51 -0.35
N TYR A 4 -11.08 4.66 -1.56
CA TYR A 4 -9.71 5.07 -1.85
C TYR A 4 -9.43 6.48 -1.30
N TYR A 5 -10.27 7.46 -1.64
CA TYR A 5 -10.15 8.83 -1.15
C TYR A 5 -10.30 8.95 0.37
N ILE A 6 -11.24 8.21 0.93
CA ILE A 6 -11.48 8.23 2.37
C ILE A 6 -10.30 7.58 3.12
N THR A 7 -9.72 6.51 2.60
CA THR A 7 -8.53 5.87 3.19
C THR A 7 -7.33 6.81 3.11
N LEU A 8 -7.15 7.51 2.00
CA LEU A 8 -6.13 8.54 1.84
C LEU A 8 -6.29 9.68 2.86
N LEU A 9 -7.49 10.24 2.99
CA LEU A 9 -7.78 11.32 3.95
C LEU A 9 -7.57 10.89 5.41
N TYR A 10 -7.81 9.61 5.72
CA TYR A 10 -7.59 9.09 7.06
C TYR A 10 -6.11 8.85 7.35
N MET A 11 -5.34 8.45 6.37
CA MET A 11 -3.89 8.34 6.49
C MET A 11 -3.23 9.71 6.69
N GLU A 12 -3.79 10.78 6.13
CA GLU A 12 -3.33 12.15 6.35
C GLU A 12 -3.52 12.65 7.79
N ARG A 13 -4.64 12.30 8.42
CA ARG A 13 -4.97 12.77 9.78
C ARG A 13 -4.12 12.14 10.87
N ASN A 14 -3.57 10.97 10.65
CA ASN A 14 -2.69 10.32 11.59
C ASN A 14 -1.23 10.77 11.41
N GLU A 15 -1.01 12.07 11.56
CA GLU A 15 0.29 12.73 11.44
C GLU A 15 1.37 12.19 12.40
N LYS A 16 0.99 11.37 13.37
CA LYS A 16 1.94 10.78 14.33
C LYS A 16 2.76 9.62 13.76
N ILE A 17 2.41 9.13 12.58
CA ILE A 17 3.21 8.13 11.89
C ILE A 17 4.24 8.86 11.03
N ASN A 18 5.28 9.35 11.69
CA ASN A 18 6.40 9.94 10.99
C ASN A 18 7.18 8.83 10.26
N CYS A 19 6.83 8.60 9.01
CA CYS A 19 7.56 7.67 8.14
C CYS A 19 8.88 8.25 7.63
N GLY A 20 9.28 9.43 8.12
CA GLY A 20 10.49 10.12 7.64
C GLY A 20 10.38 10.67 6.22
N CYS A 21 9.20 10.59 5.63
CA CYS A 21 8.97 10.90 4.22
C CYS A 21 8.56 12.35 3.94
N GLY A 22 8.78 13.29 4.87
CA GLY A 22 8.49 14.70 4.68
C GLY A 22 7.02 15.02 4.39
N LYS A 23 6.73 16.21 3.89
CA LYS A 23 5.40 16.61 3.43
C LYS A 23 5.09 15.94 2.09
N GLU A 24 4.67 14.68 2.11
CA GLU A 24 4.31 13.95 0.90
C GLU A 24 2.80 13.98 0.66
N TYR A 25 2.45 14.00 -0.63
CA TYR A 25 1.07 13.88 -1.06
C TYR A 25 0.46 12.54 -0.61
N PRO A 26 -0.84 12.49 -0.29
CA PRO A 26 -1.52 11.28 0.17
C PRO A 26 -1.33 10.07 -0.74
N GLU A 27 -1.29 10.30 -2.04
CA GLU A 27 -1.08 9.26 -3.06
C GLU A 27 0.25 8.53 -2.89
N LYS A 28 1.31 9.25 -2.49
CA LYS A 28 2.61 8.66 -2.25
C LYS A 28 2.61 7.76 -1.02
N ARG A 29 1.90 8.13 0.04
CA ARG A 29 1.75 7.29 1.23
C ARG A 29 1.03 6.00 0.93
N TRP A 30 -0.02 6.08 0.12
CA TRP A 30 -0.75 4.90 -0.32
C TRP A 30 0.13 3.97 -1.14
N THR A 31 0.92 4.52 -2.06
CA THR A 31 1.88 3.75 -2.83
C THR A 31 2.94 3.10 -1.95
N GLN A 32 3.46 3.80 -0.95
CA GLN A 32 4.40 3.23 0.03
C GLN A 32 3.77 2.07 0.81
N PHE A 33 2.54 2.22 1.24
CA PHE A 33 1.80 1.15 1.89
C PHE A 33 1.70 -0.08 0.99
N LEU A 34 1.35 0.09 -0.26
CA LEU A 34 1.24 -1.01 -1.22
C LEU A 34 2.60 -1.69 -1.47
N ILE A 35 3.67 -0.92 -1.55
CA ILE A 35 5.04 -1.46 -1.67
C ILE A 35 5.39 -2.31 -0.46
N LEU A 36 5.16 -1.82 0.75
CA LEU A 36 5.39 -2.58 1.98
C LEU A 36 4.56 -3.85 2.02
N ARG A 37 3.31 -3.77 1.60
CA ARG A 37 2.38 -4.91 1.57
C ARG A 37 2.84 -6.01 0.61
N VAL A 38 3.30 -5.63 -0.57
CA VAL A 38 3.84 -6.57 -1.57
C VAL A 38 5.11 -7.25 -1.04
N LEU A 39 6.03 -6.47 -0.50
CA LEU A 39 7.31 -6.98 0.00
C LEU A 39 7.17 -7.79 1.28
N TYR A 40 6.11 -7.56 2.05
CA TYR A 40 5.82 -8.37 3.23
C TYR A 40 5.55 -9.83 2.86
N GLU A 41 4.91 -10.09 1.72
CA GLU A 41 4.65 -11.44 1.26
C GLU A 41 5.94 -12.14 0.79
N LYS A 42 6.72 -11.46 -0.04
CA LYS A 42 8.01 -11.99 -0.52
C LYS A 42 8.94 -10.88 -1.00
N PRO A 43 10.24 -11.07 -0.86
CA PRO A 43 11.21 -10.20 -1.52
C PRO A 43 11.00 -10.17 -3.02
N SER A 44 11.15 -9.00 -3.64
CA SER A 44 10.81 -8.82 -5.04
C SER A 44 11.72 -7.79 -5.71
N TYR A 45 11.87 -7.92 -7.02
CA TYR A 45 12.51 -6.91 -7.85
C TYR A 45 11.61 -5.70 -8.06
N GLY A 46 12.18 -4.55 -8.39
CA GLY A 46 11.41 -3.32 -8.60
C GLY A 46 10.28 -3.47 -9.62
N TYR A 47 10.52 -4.11 -10.75
CA TYR A 47 9.49 -4.32 -11.77
C TYR A 47 8.38 -5.28 -11.31
N GLU A 48 8.72 -6.28 -10.51
CA GLU A 48 7.74 -7.21 -9.92
C GLU A 48 6.82 -6.49 -8.92
N ILE A 49 7.39 -5.58 -8.14
CA ILE A 49 6.62 -4.77 -7.18
C ILE A 49 5.54 -3.96 -7.91
N VAL A 50 5.90 -3.28 -8.98
CA VAL A 50 4.96 -2.49 -9.79
C VAL A 50 3.83 -3.38 -10.33
N LYS A 51 4.19 -4.52 -10.87
CA LYS A 51 3.23 -5.49 -11.40
C LYS A 51 2.31 -6.07 -10.34
N SER A 52 2.88 -6.42 -9.19
CA SER A 52 2.12 -6.96 -8.06
C SER A 52 1.13 -5.94 -7.48
N ILE A 53 1.49 -4.67 -7.44
CA ILE A 53 0.58 -3.61 -7.00
C ILE A 53 -0.60 -3.47 -7.98
N GLU A 54 -0.33 -3.50 -9.27
CA GLU A 54 -1.38 -3.45 -10.29
C GLU A 54 -2.35 -4.63 -10.13
N ASP A 55 -1.83 -5.84 -9.98
CA ASP A 55 -2.62 -7.05 -9.79
C ASP A 55 -3.43 -7.00 -8.48
N LEU A 56 -2.80 -6.61 -7.39
CA LEU A 56 -3.42 -6.55 -6.06
C LEU A 56 -4.56 -5.52 -5.99
N THR A 57 -4.44 -4.44 -6.74
CA THR A 57 -5.45 -3.37 -6.80
C THR A 57 -6.41 -3.52 -7.99
N GLU A 58 -6.34 -4.62 -8.71
CA GLU A 58 -7.18 -4.89 -9.89
C GLU A 58 -7.06 -3.77 -10.94
N GLY A 59 -5.86 -3.25 -11.15
CA GLY A 59 -5.58 -2.16 -12.08
C GLY A 59 -6.01 -0.78 -11.63
N ARG A 60 -6.57 -0.64 -10.43
CA ARG A 60 -7.04 0.66 -9.90
C ARG A 60 -5.90 1.59 -9.48
N HIS A 61 -4.76 1.03 -9.18
CA HIS A 61 -3.57 1.79 -8.81
C HIS A 61 -2.41 1.38 -9.72
N GLN A 62 -2.10 2.22 -10.67
CA GLN A 62 -1.00 2.03 -11.61
C GLN A 62 0.12 3.02 -11.27
N ILE A 63 1.34 2.52 -11.20
CA ILE A 63 2.52 3.32 -10.90
C ILE A 63 3.47 3.27 -12.07
N LYS A 64 3.98 4.41 -12.47
CA LYS A 64 5.07 4.46 -13.44
C LYS A 64 6.35 3.91 -12.80
N TYR A 65 7.13 3.15 -13.57
CA TYR A 65 8.39 2.57 -13.08
C TYR A 65 9.33 3.61 -12.49
N GLY A 66 9.50 4.76 -13.14
CA GLY A 66 10.33 5.86 -12.63
C GLY A 66 9.90 6.35 -11.25
N THR A 67 8.60 6.53 -11.03
CA THR A 67 8.04 6.92 -9.74
C THR A 67 8.28 5.83 -8.68
N ALA A 68 8.08 4.57 -9.04
CA ALA A 68 8.33 3.45 -8.15
C ALA A 68 9.78 3.39 -7.69
N TYR A 69 10.74 3.56 -8.58
CA TYR A 69 12.17 3.54 -8.24
C TYR A 69 12.56 4.70 -7.33
N ILE A 70 11.99 5.90 -7.53
CA ILE A 70 12.21 7.04 -6.63
C ILE A 70 11.69 6.72 -5.22
N LEU A 71 10.50 6.15 -5.11
CA LEU A 71 9.92 5.77 -3.82
C LEU A 71 10.73 4.66 -3.13
N LEU A 72 11.13 3.64 -3.87
CA LEU A 72 11.96 2.55 -3.35
C LEU A 72 13.28 3.08 -2.79
N ARG A 73 13.93 4.00 -3.48
CA ARG A 73 15.15 4.64 -3.00
C ARG A 73 14.92 5.41 -1.69
N ARG A 74 13.87 6.22 -1.63
CA ARG A 74 13.51 6.98 -0.42
C ARG A 74 13.16 6.08 0.75
N MET A 75 12.41 5.04 0.50
CA MET A 75 12.03 4.06 1.53
C MET A 75 13.26 3.33 2.07
N LYS A 76 14.22 3.02 1.22
CA LYS A 76 15.51 2.44 1.61
C LYS A 76 16.31 3.44 2.46
N GLU A 77 16.39 4.71 2.06
CA GLU A 77 17.06 5.77 2.82
C GLU A 77 16.44 5.96 4.21
N ASN A 78 15.14 5.76 4.34
CA ASN A 78 14.39 5.84 5.60
C ASN A 78 14.40 4.52 6.40
N ASN A 79 15.18 3.54 5.98
CA ASN A 79 15.31 2.23 6.63
C ASN A 79 14.01 1.40 6.68
N LEU A 80 13.07 1.66 5.80
CA LEU A 80 11.85 0.86 5.66
C LEU A 80 12.07 -0.38 4.81
N LEU A 81 13.00 -0.28 3.88
CA LEU A 81 13.43 -1.35 2.96
C LEU A 81 14.94 -1.53 3.03
N THR A 82 15.36 -2.72 2.67
CA THR A 82 16.74 -3.03 2.31
C THR A 82 16.75 -3.75 0.98
N PHE A 83 17.92 -3.87 0.36
CA PHE A 83 18.04 -4.64 -0.87
C PHE A 83 19.37 -5.40 -0.90
N LYS A 84 19.38 -6.44 -1.71
CA LYS A 84 20.60 -7.16 -2.09
C LYS A 84 20.73 -7.14 -3.61
N TRP A 85 21.95 -7.03 -4.08
CA TRP A 85 22.24 -7.19 -5.49
C TRP A 85 22.21 -8.67 -5.85
N GLU A 86 21.49 -9.01 -6.90
CA GLU A 86 21.52 -10.32 -7.53
C GLU A 86 22.33 -10.21 -8.82
N LYS A 87 23.46 -10.90 -8.84
CA LYS A 87 24.37 -10.93 -9.98
C LYS A 87 24.01 -12.06 -10.91
N SER A 88 23.94 -11.78 -12.20
CA SER A 88 23.79 -12.79 -13.25
C SER A 88 24.78 -12.53 -14.35
N GLU A 89 25.43 -13.58 -14.86
CA GLU A 89 26.36 -13.47 -16.00
C GLU A 89 25.65 -13.10 -17.30
N LYS A 90 24.35 -13.42 -17.42
CA LYS A 90 23.55 -13.21 -18.65
C LYS A 90 22.69 -11.95 -18.65
N THR A 91 22.44 -11.34 -17.50
CA THR A 91 21.57 -10.17 -17.37
C THR A 91 22.25 -9.11 -16.50
N PRO A 92 21.87 -7.82 -16.63
CA PRO A 92 22.34 -6.78 -15.72
C PRO A 92 22.02 -7.11 -14.27
N ASP A 93 22.89 -6.67 -13.35
CA ASP A 93 22.66 -6.84 -11.92
C ASP A 93 21.34 -6.22 -11.50
N LYS A 94 20.58 -6.93 -10.66
CA LYS A 94 19.26 -6.52 -10.19
C LYS A 94 19.24 -6.39 -8.69
N LYS A 95 18.44 -5.45 -8.19
CA LYS A 95 18.17 -5.28 -6.77
C LYS A 95 16.94 -6.06 -6.37
N ILE A 96 17.09 -6.97 -5.41
CA ILE A 96 15.95 -7.60 -4.76
C ILE A 96 15.67 -6.89 -3.43
N TYR A 97 14.49 -6.32 -3.30
CA TYR A 97 14.08 -5.54 -2.13
C TYR A 97 13.43 -6.41 -1.07
N ARG A 98 13.66 -6.05 0.19
CA ARG A 98 13.06 -6.70 1.36
C ARG A 98 12.55 -5.63 2.32
N VAL A 99 11.48 -5.93 3.03
CA VAL A 99 11.00 -5.07 4.12
C VAL A 99 11.88 -5.27 5.36
N THR A 100 12.18 -4.17 6.06
CA THR A 100 12.89 -4.20 7.34
C THR A 100 11.90 -4.39 8.49
N LYS A 101 12.41 -4.63 9.71
CA LYS A 101 11.58 -4.65 10.92
C LYS A 101 10.84 -3.33 11.14
N LYS A 102 11.50 -2.20 10.84
CA LYS A 102 10.87 -0.88 10.90
C LYS A 102 9.73 -0.75 9.89
N GLY A 103 9.94 -1.24 8.67
CA GLY A 103 8.91 -1.27 7.63
C GLY A 103 7.73 -2.17 8.00
N GLU A 104 7.99 -3.33 8.60
CA GLU A 104 6.93 -4.23 9.08
C GLU A 104 6.08 -3.58 10.17
N LYS A 105 6.69 -2.89 11.12
CA LYS A 105 5.98 -2.14 12.16
C LYS A 105 5.07 -1.07 11.58
N LEU A 106 5.56 -0.31 10.61
CA LEU A 106 4.79 0.71 9.93
C LEU A 106 3.60 0.09 9.17
N LEU A 107 3.85 -0.97 8.43
CA LEU A 107 2.81 -1.71 7.72
C LEU A 107 1.73 -2.22 8.68
N LYS A 108 2.13 -2.80 9.79
CA LYS A 108 1.21 -3.30 10.82
C LYS A 108 0.31 -2.19 11.37
N MET A 109 0.87 -1.03 11.69
CA MET A 109 0.11 0.13 12.15
C MET A 109 -0.94 0.58 11.13
N TRP A 110 -0.57 0.63 9.87
CA TRP A 110 -1.49 1.00 8.79
C TRP A 110 -2.58 -0.05 8.59
N LEU A 111 -2.23 -1.33 8.64
CA LEU A 111 -3.20 -2.42 8.52
C LEU A 111 -4.20 -2.43 9.67
N GLU A 112 -3.75 -2.21 10.91
CA GLU A 112 -4.64 -2.11 12.07
C GLU A 112 -5.63 -0.94 11.92
N THR A 113 -5.16 0.19 11.42
CA THR A 113 -6.00 1.35 11.12
C THR A 113 -7.05 1.02 10.04
N ILE A 114 -6.64 0.35 8.99
CA ILE A 114 -7.54 -0.08 7.90
C ILE A 114 -8.58 -1.07 8.40
N ILE A 115 -8.19 -2.02 9.24
CA ILE A 115 -9.11 -3.01 9.83
C ILE A 115 -10.20 -2.32 10.67
N LYS A 116 -9.82 -1.38 11.53
CA LYS A 116 -10.78 -0.59 12.32
C LYS A 116 -11.76 0.17 11.43
N ARG A 117 -11.24 0.76 10.38
CA ARG A 117 -12.06 1.50 9.41
C ARG A 117 -12.99 0.58 8.63
N LYS A 118 -12.51 -0.58 8.22
CA LYS A 118 -13.34 -1.58 7.55
C LYS A 118 -14.54 -1.99 8.41
N LYS A 119 -14.33 -2.20 9.72
CA LYS A 119 -15.42 -2.51 10.65
C LYS A 119 -16.46 -1.38 10.73
N MET A 120 -16.01 -0.14 10.79
CA MET A 120 -16.88 1.02 10.79
C MET A 120 -17.66 1.12 9.48
N MET A 121 -16.98 0.97 8.35
CA MET A 121 -17.60 1.02 7.03
C MET A 121 -18.65 -0.07 6.86
N ASN A 122 -18.38 -1.28 7.34
CA ASN A 122 -19.34 -2.38 7.32
C ASN A 122 -20.62 -2.05 8.11
N LYS A 123 -20.49 -1.39 9.26
CA LYS A 123 -21.64 -0.89 10.03
C LYS A 123 -22.46 0.14 9.23
N LEU A 124 -21.77 1.08 8.58
CA LEU A 124 -22.43 2.12 7.81
C LEU A 124 -23.16 1.58 6.59
N THR A 125 -22.60 0.58 5.93
CA THR A 125 -23.17 -0.02 4.73
C THR A 125 -24.25 -1.06 5.03
N SER A 126 -24.27 -1.64 6.23
CA SER A 126 -25.24 -2.67 6.60
C SER A 126 -26.69 -2.20 6.51
N ILE A 127 -26.96 -0.93 6.79
CA ILE A 127 -28.29 -0.32 6.67
C ILE A 127 -28.75 -0.31 5.22
N TYR A 128 -27.86 0.01 4.30
CA TYR A 128 -28.15 0.02 2.87
C TYR A 128 -28.46 -1.38 2.34
N GLU A 129 -27.69 -2.37 2.73
CA GLU A 129 -27.89 -3.77 2.36
C GLU A 129 -29.25 -4.27 2.82
N LYS A 130 -29.66 -4.01 4.07
CA LYS A 130 -30.97 -4.35 4.61
C LYS A 130 -32.11 -3.67 3.83
N HIS A 131 -31.98 -2.38 3.55
CA HIS A 131 -32.99 -1.65 2.78
C HIS A 131 -33.11 -2.14 1.34
N SER A 132 -32.01 -2.55 0.74
CA SER A 132 -32.02 -3.12 -0.61
C SER A 132 -32.74 -4.46 -0.65
N GLU A 133 -32.53 -5.32 0.34
CA GLU A 133 -33.23 -6.59 0.48
C GLU A 133 -34.73 -6.39 0.72
N ASP A 134 -35.10 -5.45 1.58
CA ASP A 134 -36.51 -5.11 1.84
C ASP A 134 -37.21 -4.56 0.59
N LYS A 135 -36.54 -3.75 -0.21
CA LYS A 135 -37.07 -3.27 -1.49
C LYS A 135 -37.28 -4.40 -2.50
N ILE A 136 -36.39 -5.35 -2.56
CA ILE A 136 -36.50 -6.51 -3.43
C ILE A 136 -37.65 -7.42 -2.96
N ARG A 137 -37.83 -7.60 -1.65
CA ARG A 137 -38.93 -8.39 -1.07
C ARG A 137 -40.30 -7.76 -1.28
N LYS A 138 -40.40 -6.45 -1.44
CA LYS A 138 -41.66 -5.73 -1.67
C LYS A 138 -42.08 -5.66 -3.12
N ILE A 139 -41.27 -6.18 -4.03
CA ILE A 139 -41.61 -6.36 -5.44
C ILE A 139 -42.13 -7.75 -5.66
#